data_93969e1be788856e50ba372b51a6d8b0
#
_entry.id   93969e1be788856e50ba372b51a6d8b0
#
_cell.length_a   1.000
_cell.length_b   1.000
_cell.length_c   1.000
_cell.angle_alpha   90.00
_cell.angle_beta   90.00
_cell.angle_gamma   90.00
#
_symmetry.space_group_name_H-M   'P 1'
#
loop_
_entity.id
_entity.type
_entity.pdbx_description
1 polymer ?
#
loop_
_entity_poly.entity_id
_entity_poly.type
_entity_poly.pdbx_seq_one_letter_code
_entity_poly.pdbx_strand_id
1 'polypeptide(L)'
;MASCFMPAEFAEIMEPLLPPDLPVGPRGGRPRTPNLVALQVIWYVLTTGIRWQDVLPSMGCSGRTAHRRLRKWQEAGLWGMLHLTLLDLLHRDGKLDLNIAVVDSTLVPAPGGGDNTGPNPTDRGKTGTKHTLLVDGNGVPLAIRTTGANASDQKQLESIMQEFPRVKGKPGRPKEHPDAAFADRGYDSESNRLFLRWLGIEPFIAKRGTEHDSGLGCIRWVVERTNAWLKGLRRMRVRWDRLEVIQDAWNKLAMSVICFRLWCECPV
;
A
#
# COMPACT_ATOMS: atom_id res chain seq x y z
N MET A 1 -14.96 -9.46 9.00
CA MET A 1 -14.86 -7.97 9.09
C MET A 1 -13.57 -7.63 9.80
N ALA A 2 -12.79 -6.67 9.27
CA ALA A 2 -11.57 -6.22 9.93
C ALA A 2 -11.91 -5.64 11.31
N SER A 3 -11.20 -6.06 12.37
CA SER A 3 -11.36 -5.48 13.70
C SER A 3 -11.09 -3.98 13.65
N CYS A 4 -11.96 -3.17 14.24
CA CYS A 4 -11.74 -1.74 14.38
C CYS A 4 -10.64 -1.41 15.43
N PHE A 5 -10.25 -2.39 16.23
CA PHE A 5 -9.16 -2.28 17.18
C PHE A 5 -7.87 -2.88 16.60
N MET A 6 -6.76 -2.20 16.86
CA MET A 6 -5.43 -2.67 16.45
C MET A 6 -5.05 -3.89 17.29
N PRO A 7 -4.60 -5.00 16.67
CA PRO A 7 -4.08 -6.16 17.39
C PRO A 7 -2.86 -5.80 18.24
N ALA A 8 -2.68 -6.47 19.38
CA ALA A 8 -1.54 -6.26 20.27
C ALA A 8 -0.23 -6.60 19.56
N GLU A 9 -0.21 -7.69 18.79
CA GLU A 9 0.96 -8.15 18.03
C GLU A 9 1.40 -7.14 16.96
N PHE A 10 0.46 -6.41 16.36
CA PHE A 10 0.79 -5.32 15.45
C PHE A 10 1.42 -4.15 16.19
N ALA A 11 0.93 -3.84 17.41
CA ALA A 11 1.52 -2.81 18.24
C ALA A 11 2.95 -3.17 18.66
N GLU A 12 3.23 -4.43 18.99
CA GLU A 12 4.56 -4.92 19.35
C GLU A 12 5.57 -4.77 18.19
N ILE A 13 5.16 -5.02 16.94
CA ILE A 13 6.00 -4.77 15.76
C ILE A 13 6.25 -3.27 15.54
N MET A 14 5.24 -2.45 15.83
CA MET A 14 5.33 -0.99 15.64
C MET A 14 6.13 -0.28 16.71
N GLU A 15 6.08 -0.74 17.95
CA GLU A 15 6.66 -0.03 19.10
C GLU A 15 8.14 0.32 18.92
N PRO A 16 9.03 -0.63 18.49
CA PRO A 16 10.44 -0.31 18.27
C PRO A 16 10.70 0.64 17.10
N LEU A 17 9.75 0.80 16.18
CA LEU A 17 9.85 1.72 15.03
C LEU A 17 9.38 3.13 15.38
N LEU A 18 8.52 3.26 16.41
CA LEU A 18 8.00 4.56 16.81
C LEU A 18 9.10 5.44 17.44
N PRO A 19 9.09 6.75 17.18
CA PRO A 19 9.96 7.65 17.90
C PRO A 19 9.62 7.62 19.40
N PRO A 20 10.58 7.88 20.31
CA PRO A 20 10.31 7.90 21.74
C PRO A 20 9.25 8.94 22.09
N ASP A 21 8.40 8.63 23.05
CA ASP A 21 7.46 9.61 23.62
C ASP A 21 8.25 10.68 24.35
N LEU A 22 8.06 11.92 23.92
CA LEU A 22 8.79 13.05 24.50
C LEU A 22 8.19 13.42 25.86
N PRO A 23 9.03 13.59 26.88
CA PRO A 23 8.59 14.03 28.21
C PRO A 23 7.95 15.43 28.15
N VAL A 24 7.29 15.82 29.23
CA VAL A 24 6.79 17.18 29.41
C VAL A 24 8.00 18.12 29.43
N GLY A 25 7.94 19.20 28.63
CA GLY A 25 9.03 20.17 28.57
C GLY A 25 9.30 20.86 29.92
N PRO A 26 10.47 21.47 30.12
CA PRO A 26 10.87 22.06 31.38
C PRO A 26 9.94 23.20 31.87
N ARG A 27 9.18 23.81 30.98
CA ARG A 27 8.15 24.83 31.31
C ARG A 27 6.81 24.22 31.73
N GLY A 28 6.73 22.91 31.90
CA GLY A 28 5.45 22.21 32.18
C GLY A 28 4.55 22.14 30.94
N GLY A 29 3.27 21.98 31.16
CA GLY A 29 2.24 21.92 30.13
C GLY A 29 1.56 20.56 30.08
N ARG A 30 0.57 20.42 29.17
CA ARG A 30 -0.15 19.16 28.99
C ARG A 30 0.77 18.08 28.39
N PRO A 31 0.83 16.87 28.97
CA PRO A 31 1.55 15.76 28.39
C PRO A 31 1.13 15.49 26.95
N ARG A 32 2.09 15.09 26.11
CA ARG A 32 1.79 14.70 24.73
C ARG A 32 1.02 13.37 24.74
N THR A 33 0.08 13.24 23.80
CA THR A 33 -0.58 11.95 23.57
C THR A 33 0.48 10.89 23.24
N PRO A 34 0.47 9.73 23.94
CA PRO A 34 1.38 8.62 23.62
C PRO A 34 1.28 8.18 22.15
N ASN A 35 2.39 7.69 21.60
CA ASN A 35 2.45 7.30 20.20
C ASN A 35 1.51 6.12 19.89
N LEU A 36 1.45 5.12 20.76
CA LEU A 36 0.54 3.97 20.59
C LEU A 36 -0.94 4.38 20.59
N VAL A 37 -1.33 5.37 21.41
CA VAL A 37 -2.71 5.90 21.41
C VAL A 37 -3.02 6.60 20.08
N ALA A 38 -2.07 7.38 19.55
CA ALA A 38 -2.24 8.01 18.25
C ALA A 38 -2.30 6.97 17.11
N LEU A 39 -1.50 5.91 17.19
CA LEU A 39 -1.50 4.80 16.24
C LEU A 39 -2.84 4.04 16.26
N GLN A 40 -3.41 3.78 17.44
CA GLN A 40 -4.73 3.17 17.57
C GLN A 40 -5.82 4.00 16.86
N VAL A 41 -5.77 5.32 16.95
CA VAL A 41 -6.70 6.20 16.23
C VAL A 41 -6.46 6.16 14.73
N ILE A 42 -5.21 6.12 14.26
CA ILE A 42 -4.87 5.98 12.82
C ILE A 42 -5.41 4.66 12.29
N TRP A 43 -5.20 3.56 13.02
CA TRP A 43 -5.75 2.23 12.68
C TRP A 43 -7.28 2.28 12.57
N TYR A 44 -7.94 2.89 13.56
CA TYR A 44 -9.39 3.02 13.59
C TYR A 44 -9.91 3.78 12.37
N VAL A 45 -9.27 4.89 11.99
CA VAL A 45 -9.63 5.65 10.78
C VAL A 45 -9.40 4.84 9.50
N LEU A 46 -8.30 4.08 9.40
CA LEU A 46 -8.01 3.23 8.26
C LEU A 46 -9.08 2.16 8.06
N THR A 47 -9.46 1.48 9.14
CA THR A 47 -10.37 0.33 9.08
C THR A 47 -11.85 0.73 8.95
N THR A 48 -12.26 1.82 9.60
CA THR A 48 -13.66 2.27 9.61
C THR A 48 -13.98 3.30 8.52
N GLY A 49 -12.97 4.03 8.01
CA GLY A 49 -13.15 5.12 7.05
C GLY A 49 -13.79 6.38 7.65
N ILE A 50 -13.92 6.46 8.98
CA ILE A 50 -14.49 7.63 9.67
C ILE A 50 -13.69 8.89 9.38
N ARG A 51 -14.35 10.05 9.37
CA ARG A 51 -13.66 11.35 9.24
C ARG A 51 -12.83 11.64 10.49
N TRP A 52 -11.70 12.28 10.32
CA TRP A 52 -10.82 12.65 11.44
C TRP A 52 -11.51 13.45 12.55
N GLN A 53 -12.45 14.31 12.16
CA GLN A 53 -13.20 15.15 13.12
C GLN A 53 -14.23 14.37 13.95
N ASP A 54 -14.64 13.18 13.49
CA ASP A 54 -15.66 12.35 14.12
C ASP A 54 -15.03 11.27 15.02
N VAL A 55 -13.70 11.30 15.20
CA VAL A 55 -13.00 10.40 16.14
C VAL A 55 -13.48 10.70 17.56
N LEU A 56 -13.89 9.65 18.26
CA LEU A 56 -14.46 9.76 19.62
C LEU A 56 -13.42 10.24 20.63
N PRO A 57 -13.76 11.19 21.52
CA PRO A 57 -12.86 11.65 22.59
C PRO A 57 -12.38 10.52 23.51
N SER A 58 -13.19 9.47 23.70
CA SER A 58 -12.88 8.28 24.51
C SER A 58 -11.66 7.48 23.98
N MET A 59 -11.24 7.69 22.73
CA MET A 59 -10.03 7.09 22.19
C MET A 59 -8.73 7.72 22.71
N GLY A 60 -8.80 8.75 23.57
CA GLY A 60 -7.63 9.38 24.20
C GLY A 60 -6.78 10.26 23.28
N CYS A 61 -7.09 10.33 21.98
CA CYS A 61 -6.39 11.14 20.99
C CYS A 61 -7.37 11.77 20.01
N SER A 62 -7.23 13.07 19.75
CA SER A 62 -8.04 13.71 18.72
C SER A 62 -7.61 13.29 17.33
N GLY A 63 -8.56 13.20 16.38
CA GLY A 63 -8.25 12.89 14.99
C GLY A 63 -7.25 13.87 14.35
N ARG A 64 -7.28 15.16 14.73
CA ARG A 64 -6.29 16.17 14.29
C ARG A 64 -4.88 15.80 14.74
N THR A 65 -4.72 15.32 15.98
CA THR A 65 -3.41 14.90 16.50
C THR A 65 -2.93 13.63 15.78
N ALA A 66 -3.80 12.64 15.61
CA ALA A 66 -3.51 11.41 14.90
C ALA A 66 -3.12 11.69 13.42
N HIS A 67 -3.88 12.52 12.70
CA HIS A 67 -3.57 12.93 11.33
C HIS A 67 -2.19 13.60 11.21
N ARG A 68 -1.85 14.51 12.14
CA ARG A 68 -0.52 15.12 12.17
C ARG A 68 0.60 14.11 12.42
N ARG A 69 0.35 13.07 13.25
CA ARG A 69 1.29 11.97 13.48
C ARG A 69 1.44 11.10 12.23
N LEU A 70 0.35 10.71 11.59
CA LEU A 70 0.37 9.97 10.32
C LEU A 70 1.30 10.63 9.30
N ARG A 71 1.15 11.96 9.10
CA ARG A 71 1.99 12.74 8.21
C ARG A 71 3.46 12.76 8.65
N LYS A 72 3.74 13.11 9.91
CA LYS A 72 5.11 13.18 10.43
C LYS A 72 5.84 11.85 10.34
N TRP A 73 5.16 10.75 10.58
CA TRP A 73 5.72 9.41 10.49
C TRP A 73 5.97 9.00 9.04
N GLN A 74 5.15 9.49 8.09
CA GLN A 74 5.44 9.32 6.66
C GLN A 74 6.69 10.12 6.26
N GLU A 75 6.77 11.38 6.65
CA GLU A 75 7.93 12.24 6.38
C GLU A 75 9.24 11.66 6.97
N ALA A 76 9.14 10.95 8.09
CA ALA A 76 10.25 10.22 8.71
C ALA A 76 10.51 8.82 8.10
N GLY A 77 9.73 8.38 7.09
CA GLY A 77 9.89 7.07 6.45
C GLY A 77 9.37 5.86 7.25
N LEU A 78 8.73 6.08 8.40
CA LEU A 78 8.32 5.03 9.33
C LEU A 78 7.39 3.99 8.68
N TRP A 79 6.42 4.42 7.87
CA TRP A 79 5.49 3.49 7.23
C TRP A 79 6.18 2.58 6.21
N GLY A 80 7.22 3.09 5.54
CA GLY A 80 8.07 2.28 4.66
C GLY A 80 8.90 1.26 5.44
N MET A 81 9.47 1.67 6.59
CA MET A 81 10.20 0.74 7.47
C MET A 81 9.30 -0.36 8.00
N LEU A 82 8.08 -0.03 8.47
CA LEU A 82 7.10 -1.02 8.91
C LEU A 82 6.79 -2.04 7.80
N HIS A 83 6.51 -1.55 6.60
CA HIS A 83 6.19 -2.43 5.47
C HIS A 83 7.36 -3.38 5.15
N LEU A 84 8.59 -2.87 5.07
CA LEU A 84 9.78 -3.69 4.86
C LEU A 84 10.00 -4.72 5.98
N THR A 85 9.81 -4.32 7.25
CA THR A 85 9.91 -5.23 8.39
C THR A 85 8.93 -6.41 8.25
N LEU A 86 7.70 -6.15 7.85
CA LEU A 86 6.69 -7.20 7.65
C LEU A 86 7.00 -8.08 6.43
N LEU A 87 7.54 -7.51 5.35
CA LEU A 87 8.03 -8.28 4.21
C LEU A 87 9.22 -9.17 4.59
N ASP A 88 10.15 -8.69 5.42
CA ASP A 88 11.27 -9.48 5.93
C ASP A 88 10.78 -10.66 6.78
N LEU A 89 9.78 -10.47 7.64
CA LEU A 89 9.14 -11.53 8.41
C LEU A 89 8.48 -12.58 7.51
N LEU A 90 7.66 -12.15 6.54
CA LEU A 90 7.03 -13.04 5.56
C LEU A 90 8.07 -13.83 4.74
N HIS A 91 9.16 -13.17 4.32
CA HIS A 91 10.23 -13.83 3.56
C HIS A 91 10.97 -14.86 4.39
N ARG A 92 11.30 -14.52 5.64
CA ARG A 92 11.92 -15.44 6.60
C ARG A 92 11.07 -16.71 6.79
N ASP A 93 9.76 -16.55 6.89
CA ASP A 93 8.80 -17.63 7.13
C ASP A 93 8.36 -18.34 5.82
N GLY A 94 8.99 -18.02 4.68
CA GLY A 94 8.76 -18.69 3.40
C GLY A 94 7.41 -18.34 2.74
N LYS A 95 6.75 -17.27 3.18
CA LYS A 95 5.43 -16.84 2.70
C LYS A 95 5.48 -15.87 1.50
N LEU A 96 6.68 -15.49 1.03
CA LEU A 96 6.89 -14.63 -0.15
C LEU A 96 7.41 -15.45 -1.35
N ASP A 97 6.85 -15.19 -2.52
CA ASP A 97 7.38 -15.63 -3.82
C ASP A 97 7.86 -14.42 -4.64
N LEU A 98 9.08 -14.00 -4.37
CA LEU A 98 9.71 -12.86 -5.04
C LEU A 98 10.21 -13.18 -6.47
N ASN A 99 9.99 -14.40 -6.99
CA ASN A 99 10.33 -14.76 -8.37
C ASN A 99 9.30 -14.22 -9.35
N ILE A 100 8.07 -14.04 -8.90
CA ILE A 100 6.94 -13.56 -9.69
C ILE A 100 6.49 -12.21 -9.17
N ALA A 101 6.25 -11.28 -10.08
CA ALA A 101 5.55 -10.04 -9.79
C ALA A 101 4.29 -9.91 -10.65
N VAL A 102 3.20 -9.47 -10.06
CA VAL A 102 1.94 -9.22 -10.77
C VAL A 102 1.55 -7.76 -10.58
N VAL A 103 1.27 -7.10 -11.69
CA VAL A 103 0.91 -5.67 -11.72
C VAL A 103 -0.53 -5.50 -12.19
N ASP A 104 -1.28 -4.70 -11.47
CA ASP A 104 -2.63 -4.28 -11.86
C ASP A 104 -2.92 -2.87 -11.34
N SER A 105 -3.95 -2.22 -11.88
CA SER A 105 -4.37 -0.90 -11.42
C SER A 105 -5.85 -0.88 -11.04
N THR A 106 -6.16 -0.07 -10.05
CA THR A 106 -7.55 0.17 -9.64
C THR A 106 -7.83 1.65 -9.53
N LEU A 107 -9.03 2.06 -9.96
CA LEU A 107 -9.49 3.42 -9.86
C LEU A 107 -10.20 3.65 -8.52
N VAL A 108 -9.92 4.80 -7.92
CA VAL A 108 -10.48 5.20 -6.62
C VAL A 108 -11.05 6.62 -6.76
N PRO A 109 -12.30 6.85 -6.37
CA PRO A 109 -12.88 8.20 -6.35
C PRO A 109 -12.08 9.14 -5.45
N ALA A 110 -11.87 10.38 -5.89
CA ALA A 110 -11.17 11.43 -5.14
C ALA A 110 -11.99 12.75 -5.17
N PRO A 111 -13.15 12.80 -4.52
CA PRO A 111 -14.06 13.95 -4.63
C PRO A 111 -13.47 15.26 -4.12
N GLY A 112 -12.46 15.18 -3.22
CA GLY A 112 -11.73 16.36 -2.74
C GLY A 112 -10.65 16.88 -3.69
N GLY A 113 -10.32 16.16 -4.77
CA GLY A 113 -9.18 16.47 -5.63
C GLY A 113 -7.85 16.39 -4.90
N GLY A 114 -6.85 17.10 -5.39
CA GLY A 114 -5.50 17.19 -4.81
C GLY A 114 -4.42 16.61 -5.72
N ASP A 115 -3.24 16.38 -5.15
CA ASP A 115 -2.09 15.85 -5.89
C ASP A 115 -2.41 14.48 -6.50
N ASN A 116 -1.87 14.17 -7.68
CA ASN A 116 -2.06 12.87 -8.34
C ASN A 116 -3.55 12.48 -8.51
N THR A 117 -4.41 13.46 -8.86
CA THR A 117 -5.79 13.23 -9.26
C THR A 117 -6.01 13.66 -10.71
N GLY A 118 -7.05 13.12 -11.33
CA GLY A 118 -7.43 13.45 -12.71
C GLY A 118 -8.83 12.93 -13.04
N PRO A 119 -9.36 13.27 -14.23
CA PRO A 119 -10.67 12.81 -14.66
C PRO A 119 -10.69 11.28 -14.80
N ASN A 120 -11.66 10.65 -14.15
CA ASN A 120 -11.82 9.19 -14.21
C ASN A 120 -12.56 8.80 -15.51
N PRO A 121 -11.92 8.07 -16.43
CA PRO A 121 -12.52 7.70 -17.71
C PRO A 121 -13.71 6.73 -17.57
N THR A 122 -13.80 5.98 -16.47
CA THR A 122 -14.87 5.01 -16.21
C THR A 122 -16.01 5.57 -15.34
N ASP A 123 -15.87 6.77 -14.77
CA ASP A 123 -16.89 7.42 -13.94
C ASP A 123 -17.21 8.85 -14.44
N ARG A 124 -17.59 8.96 -15.69
CA ARG A 124 -18.08 10.22 -16.31
C ARG A 124 -17.15 11.41 -16.11
N GLY A 125 -15.84 11.19 -16.06
CA GLY A 125 -14.86 12.26 -15.87
C GLY A 125 -14.80 12.84 -14.46
N LYS A 126 -15.48 12.26 -13.45
CA LYS A 126 -15.35 12.70 -12.06
C LYS A 126 -13.90 12.55 -11.60
N THR A 127 -13.50 13.39 -10.66
CA THR A 127 -12.13 13.37 -10.12
C THR A 127 -11.85 12.06 -9.40
N GLY A 128 -10.78 11.41 -9.81
CA GLY A 128 -10.32 10.13 -9.26
C GLY A 128 -8.81 10.03 -9.21
N THR A 129 -8.35 9.00 -8.57
CA THR A 129 -6.94 8.59 -8.55
C THR A 129 -6.82 7.15 -8.98
N LYS A 130 -5.65 6.76 -9.48
CA LYS A 130 -5.32 5.40 -9.86
C LYS A 130 -4.26 4.86 -8.91
N HIS A 131 -4.51 3.71 -8.34
CA HIS A 131 -3.53 2.94 -7.60
C HIS A 131 -3.00 1.83 -8.50
N THR A 132 -1.73 1.90 -8.86
CA THR A 132 -1.00 0.81 -9.52
C THR A 132 -0.35 -0.02 -8.44
N LEU A 133 -0.71 -1.29 -8.35
CA LEU A 133 -0.29 -2.22 -7.31
C LEU A 133 0.66 -3.26 -7.90
N LEU A 134 1.76 -3.50 -7.21
CA LEU A 134 2.70 -4.59 -7.44
C LEU A 134 2.55 -5.60 -6.31
N VAL A 135 2.31 -6.86 -6.65
CA VAL A 135 2.29 -7.96 -5.67
C VAL A 135 3.25 -9.07 -6.09
N ASP A 136 3.64 -9.91 -5.15
CA ASP A 136 4.39 -11.13 -5.41
C ASP A 136 3.51 -12.27 -5.97
N GLY A 137 4.09 -13.45 -6.23
CA GLY A 137 3.35 -14.62 -6.73
C GLY A 137 2.24 -15.12 -5.79
N ASN A 138 2.30 -14.83 -4.52
CA ASN A 138 1.29 -15.18 -3.51
C ASN A 138 0.24 -14.06 -3.28
N GLY A 139 0.40 -12.91 -3.92
CA GLY A 139 -0.48 -11.75 -3.76
C GLY A 139 -0.13 -10.89 -2.55
N VAL A 140 1.09 -10.99 -2.01
CA VAL A 140 1.57 -10.09 -0.97
C VAL A 140 1.89 -8.73 -1.59
N PRO A 141 1.34 -7.61 -1.07
CA PRO A 141 1.59 -6.29 -1.65
C PRO A 141 3.04 -5.84 -1.44
N LEU A 142 3.75 -5.60 -2.55
CA LEU A 142 5.16 -5.18 -2.56
C LEU A 142 5.30 -3.66 -2.70
N ALA A 143 4.52 -3.05 -3.57
CA ALA A 143 4.51 -1.60 -3.80
C ALA A 143 3.15 -1.12 -4.29
N ILE A 144 2.84 0.14 -4.05
CA ILE A 144 1.64 0.82 -4.54
C ILE A 144 1.98 2.25 -4.93
N ARG A 145 1.67 2.61 -6.17
CA ARG A 145 1.90 3.93 -6.74
C ARG A 145 0.58 4.63 -7.02
N THR A 146 0.51 5.90 -6.67
CA THR A 146 -0.68 6.73 -6.89
C THR A 146 -0.46 7.71 -8.02
N THR A 147 -1.39 7.76 -8.98
CA THR A 147 -1.39 8.71 -10.11
C THR A 147 -2.80 9.22 -10.38
N GLY A 148 -2.95 10.21 -11.26
CA GLY A 148 -4.26 10.63 -11.72
C GLY A 148 -5.04 9.50 -12.40
N ALA A 149 -6.35 9.46 -12.25
CA ALA A 149 -7.18 8.40 -12.82
C ALA A 149 -7.06 8.25 -14.34
N ASN A 150 -6.71 9.33 -15.04
CA ASN A 150 -6.47 9.38 -16.48
C ASN A 150 -5.05 8.97 -16.91
N ALA A 151 -4.17 8.65 -15.96
CA ALA A 151 -2.81 8.23 -16.29
C ALA A 151 -2.81 6.89 -17.05
N SER A 152 -1.97 6.77 -18.09
CA SER A 152 -1.83 5.53 -18.86
C SER A 152 -1.15 4.44 -18.05
N ASP A 153 -1.69 3.23 -18.06
CA ASP A 153 -1.11 2.06 -17.39
C ASP A 153 0.26 1.71 -17.98
N GLN A 154 0.44 1.83 -19.30
CA GLN A 154 1.73 1.60 -19.96
C GLN A 154 2.87 2.41 -19.35
N LYS A 155 2.61 3.69 -19.01
CA LYS A 155 3.61 4.58 -18.43
C LYS A 155 3.91 4.30 -16.96
N GLN A 156 3.07 3.48 -16.29
CA GLN A 156 3.25 3.17 -14.87
C GLN A 156 4.11 1.93 -14.63
N LEU A 157 4.25 1.03 -15.62
CA LEU A 157 4.94 -0.25 -15.42
C LEU A 157 6.40 -0.06 -15.01
N GLU A 158 7.15 0.74 -15.74
CA GLU A 158 8.55 1.00 -15.41
C GLU A 158 8.69 1.56 -13.99
N SER A 159 7.89 2.59 -13.67
CA SER A 159 7.95 3.26 -12.38
C SER A 159 7.61 2.34 -11.21
N ILE A 160 6.60 1.46 -11.35
CA ILE A 160 6.23 0.55 -10.25
C ILE A 160 7.22 -0.60 -10.11
N MET A 161 7.83 -1.08 -11.19
CA MET A 161 8.88 -2.10 -11.13
C MET A 161 10.15 -1.60 -10.44
N GLN A 162 10.49 -0.32 -10.56
CA GLN A 162 11.60 0.31 -9.84
C GLN A 162 11.34 0.39 -8.31
N GLU A 163 10.09 0.29 -7.88
CA GLU A 163 9.72 0.25 -6.45
C GLU A 163 9.74 -1.19 -5.86
N PHE A 164 10.23 -2.19 -6.62
CA PHE A 164 10.38 -3.56 -6.10
C PHE A 164 11.27 -3.57 -4.86
N PRO A 165 10.79 -4.08 -3.69
CA PRO A 165 11.48 -3.93 -2.43
C PRO A 165 12.67 -4.90 -2.31
N ARG A 166 13.75 -4.44 -1.69
CA ARG A 166 14.90 -5.29 -1.34
C ARG A 166 14.66 -5.97 0.01
N VAL A 167 13.98 -7.09 -0.02
CA VAL A 167 13.60 -7.86 1.17
C VAL A 167 14.78 -8.72 1.65
N LYS A 168 15.05 -8.68 2.98
CA LYS A 168 16.24 -9.33 3.59
C LYS A 168 15.94 -10.64 4.32
N GLY A 169 14.74 -10.95 4.69
CA GLY A 169 14.30 -12.03 5.60
C GLY A 169 15.01 -13.39 5.51
N LYS A 170 15.79 -13.69 4.44
CA LYS A 170 16.62 -14.90 4.27
C LYS A 170 18.09 -14.54 4.08
N PRO A 171 19.03 -15.48 4.40
CA PRO A 171 20.44 -15.30 4.09
C PRO A 171 20.70 -15.10 2.59
N GLY A 172 21.68 -14.27 2.25
CA GLY A 172 22.09 -13.98 0.87
C GLY A 172 21.81 -12.56 0.44
N ARG A 173 22.15 -12.24 -0.82
CA ARG A 173 21.88 -10.92 -1.40
C ARG A 173 20.39 -10.79 -1.68
N PRO A 174 19.73 -9.73 -1.22
CA PRO A 174 18.34 -9.45 -1.56
C PRO A 174 18.12 -9.39 -3.06
N LYS A 175 16.99 -9.94 -3.53
CA LYS A 175 16.58 -9.83 -4.93
C LYS A 175 16.33 -8.37 -5.28
N GLU A 176 16.80 -7.93 -6.44
CA GLU A 176 16.61 -6.55 -6.92
C GLU A 176 15.36 -6.41 -7.81
N HIS A 177 14.96 -7.51 -8.45
CA HIS A 177 13.76 -7.61 -9.30
C HIS A 177 13.30 -9.08 -9.40
N PRO A 178 12.04 -9.34 -9.81
CA PRO A 178 11.53 -10.69 -10.02
C PRO A 178 12.16 -11.33 -11.27
N ASP A 179 11.96 -12.64 -11.44
CA ASP A 179 12.34 -13.36 -12.64
C ASP A 179 11.28 -13.20 -13.76
N ALA A 180 10.01 -13.03 -13.37
CA ALA A 180 8.88 -12.87 -14.28
C ALA A 180 7.91 -11.79 -13.80
N ALA A 181 7.35 -11.02 -14.74
CA ALA A 181 6.36 -10.00 -14.49
C ALA A 181 5.08 -10.24 -15.30
N PHE A 182 3.94 -10.27 -14.61
CA PHE A 182 2.61 -10.47 -15.18
C PHE A 182 1.81 -9.18 -15.12
N ALA A 183 1.24 -8.78 -16.26
CA ALA A 183 0.39 -7.59 -16.34
C ALA A 183 -0.72 -7.77 -17.38
N ASP A 184 -1.74 -6.93 -17.30
CA ASP A 184 -2.85 -6.94 -18.23
C ASP A 184 -2.52 -6.25 -19.57
N ARG A 185 -3.51 -6.25 -20.49
CA ARG A 185 -3.41 -5.60 -21.81
C ARG A 185 -3.22 -4.08 -21.73
N GLY A 186 -3.59 -3.46 -20.63
CA GLY A 186 -3.39 -2.03 -20.39
C GLY A 186 -1.90 -1.65 -20.40
N TYR A 187 -1.03 -2.59 -20.01
CA TYR A 187 0.42 -2.41 -19.93
C TYR A 187 1.15 -2.82 -21.22
N ASP A 188 0.44 -3.36 -22.23
CA ASP A 188 1.05 -3.88 -23.46
C ASP A 188 1.66 -2.77 -24.30
N SER A 189 2.98 -2.75 -24.35
CA SER A 189 3.79 -1.94 -25.28
C SER A 189 5.14 -2.60 -25.48
N GLU A 190 5.73 -2.41 -26.66
CA GLU A 190 7.06 -2.95 -26.94
C GLU A 190 8.12 -2.35 -26.01
N SER A 191 8.01 -1.05 -25.65
CA SER A 191 8.93 -0.42 -24.72
C SER A 191 8.90 -1.08 -23.33
N ASN A 192 7.72 -1.45 -22.83
CA ASN A 192 7.60 -2.17 -21.55
C ASN A 192 8.23 -3.56 -21.61
N ARG A 193 8.04 -4.29 -22.72
CA ARG A 193 8.65 -5.62 -22.91
C ARG A 193 10.18 -5.52 -22.98
N LEU A 194 10.70 -4.54 -23.70
CA LEU A 194 12.14 -4.30 -23.81
C LEU A 194 12.74 -3.88 -22.46
N PHE A 195 12.06 -2.99 -21.72
CA PHE A 195 12.48 -2.58 -20.39
C PHE A 195 12.56 -3.77 -19.41
N LEU A 196 11.53 -4.63 -19.37
CA LEU A 196 11.55 -5.82 -18.50
C LEU A 196 12.68 -6.77 -18.88
N ARG A 197 12.85 -7.08 -20.18
CA ARG A 197 13.94 -7.95 -20.65
C ARG A 197 15.32 -7.37 -20.38
N TRP A 198 15.47 -6.04 -20.47
CA TRP A 198 16.73 -5.37 -20.11
C TRP A 198 17.09 -5.56 -18.64
N LEU A 199 16.09 -5.62 -17.74
CA LEU A 199 16.26 -5.98 -16.34
C LEU A 199 16.45 -7.50 -16.10
N GLY A 200 16.38 -8.34 -17.14
CA GLY A 200 16.39 -9.80 -16.99
C GLY A 200 15.07 -10.39 -16.53
N ILE A 201 13.96 -9.63 -16.63
CA ILE A 201 12.62 -10.06 -16.21
C ILE A 201 11.85 -10.58 -17.43
N GLU A 202 11.30 -11.80 -17.36
CA GLU A 202 10.46 -12.34 -18.44
C GLU A 202 9.07 -11.67 -18.45
N PRO A 203 8.65 -10.99 -19.53
CA PRO A 203 7.41 -10.25 -19.59
C PRO A 203 6.22 -11.12 -20.03
N PHE A 204 5.31 -11.41 -19.13
CA PHE A 204 4.01 -12.04 -19.38
C PHE A 204 2.90 -10.98 -19.43
N ILE A 205 2.86 -10.19 -20.50
CA ILE A 205 1.84 -9.16 -20.70
C ILE A 205 0.87 -9.64 -21.78
N ALA A 206 -0.43 -9.62 -21.50
CA ALA A 206 -1.45 -10.00 -22.47
C ALA A 206 -1.40 -9.04 -23.68
N LYS A 207 -1.34 -9.59 -24.90
CA LYS A 207 -1.31 -8.78 -26.14
C LYS A 207 -2.67 -8.14 -26.40
N ARG A 208 -2.65 -6.91 -26.92
CA ARG A 208 -3.86 -6.24 -27.42
C ARG A 208 -4.32 -6.93 -28.71
N GLY A 209 -5.64 -7.05 -28.90
CA GLY A 209 -6.23 -7.64 -30.12
C GLY A 209 -6.18 -9.17 -30.22
N THR A 210 -5.68 -9.90 -29.20
CA THR A 210 -5.76 -11.35 -29.13
C THR A 210 -7.03 -11.80 -28.35
N GLU A 211 -7.53 -13.00 -28.64
CA GLU A 211 -8.68 -13.58 -27.94
C GLU A 211 -8.44 -13.73 -26.42
N HIS A 212 -9.52 -13.91 -25.65
CA HIS A 212 -9.49 -13.82 -24.18
C HIS A 212 -8.76 -14.97 -23.47
N ASP A 213 -8.21 -15.95 -24.16
CA ASP A 213 -7.66 -17.20 -23.59
C ASP A 213 -6.11 -17.17 -23.46
N SER A 214 -5.56 -16.10 -22.87
CA SER A 214 -4.11 -16.01 -22.67
C SER A 214 -3.56 -16.88 -21.53
N GLY A 215 -4.41 -17.64 -20.80
CA GLY A 215 -4.02 -18.43 -19.61
C GLY A 215 -3.50 -17.62 -18.42
N LEU A 216 -3.35 -16.29 -18.55
CA LEU A 216 -2.81 -15.42 -17.50
C LEU A 216 -3.78 -15.18 -16.34
N GLY A 217 -5.06 -15.54 -16.50
CA GLY A 217 -6.09 -15.38 -15.45
C GLY A 217 -5.79 -16.17 -14.17
N CYS A 218 -5.18 -17.35 -14.30
CA CYS A 218 -4.80 -18.20 -13.17
C CYS A 218 -3.70 -17.60 -12.27
N ILE A 219 -2.94 -16.60 -12.75
CA ILE A 219 -1.92 -15.91 -11.96
C ILE A 219 -2.41 -14.51 -11.56
N ARG A 220 -3.15 -13.82 -12.43
CA ARG A 220 -3.61 -12.45 -12.18
C ARG A 220 -4.64 -12.31 -11.06
N TRP A 221 -5.40 -13.36 -10.74
CA TRP A 221 -6.39 -13.30 -9.67
C TRP A 221 -5.80 -12.89 -8.30
N VAL A 222 -4.50 -13.13 -8.07
CA VAL A 222 -3.85 -12.77 -6.80
C VAL A 222 -3.81 -11.26 -6.58
N VAL A 223 -3.53 -10.46 -7.64
CA VAL A 223 -3.52 -8.99 -7.51
C VAL A 223 -4.94 -8.43 -7.40
N GLU A 224 -5.93 -9.02 -8.08
CA GLU A 224 -7.35 -8.65 -7.95
C GLU A 224 -7.84 -8.90 -6.52
N ARG A 225 -7.47 -10.05 -5.92
CA ARG A 225 -7.72 -10.37 -4.52
C ARG A 225 -7.11 -9.32 -3.58
N THR A 226 -5.84 -8.95 -3.80
CA THR A 226 -5.16 -7.96 -2.96
C THR A 226 -5.77 -6.57 -3.11
N ASN A 227 -6.21 -6.19 -4.31
CA ASN A 227 -7.01 -4.99 -4.53
C ASN A 227 -8.34 -5.03 -3.73
N ALA A 228 -8.99 -6.18 -3.63
CA ALA A 228 -10.18 -6.34 -2.81
C ALA A 228 -9.86 -6.19 -1.31
N TRP A 229 -8.74 -6.74 -0.84
CA TRP A 229 -8.29 -6.57 0.55
C TRP A 229 -7.97 -5.11 0.89
N LEU A 230 -7.29 -4.37 0.00
CA LEU A 230 -7.06 -2.93 0.17
C LEU A 230 -8.39 -2.18 0.31
N LYS A 231 -9.38 -2.48 -0.54
CA LYS A 231 -10.73 -1.90 -0.46
C LYS A 231 -11.52 -2.37 0.78
N GLY A 232 -11.14 -3.47 1.40
CA GLY A 232 -11.64 -3.94 2.69
C GLY A 232 -11.33 -2.96 3.82
N LEU A 233 -10.20 -2.26 3.73
CA LEU A 233 -9.85 -1.12 4.58
C LEU A 233 -10.62 0.11 4.10
N ARG A 234 -11.67 0.49 4.82
CA ARG A 234 -12.67 1.45 4.32
C ARG A 234 -12.11 2.80 3.90
N ARG A 235 -11.01 3.26 4.53
CA ARG A 235 -10.32 4.50 4.15
C ARG A 235 -9.74 4.44 2.74
N MET A 236 -9.42 3.24 2.22
CA MET A 236 -8.85 3.04 0.89
C MET A 236 -9.89 3.05 -0.25
N ARG A 237 -11.20 3.04 0.06
CA ARG A 237 -12.27 3.02 -0.95
C ARG A 237 -12.48 4.36 -1.65
N VAL A 238 -12.24 5.45 -0.92
CA VAL A 238 -12.40 6.83 -1.40
C VAL A 238 -11.23 7.65 -0.87
N ARG A 239 -10.55 8.35 -1.75
CA ARG A 239 -9.48 9.26 -1.38
C ARG A 239 -10.07 10.59 -0.92
N TRP A 240 -9.95 10.88 0.36
CA TRP A 240 -10.37 12.14 0.98
C TRP A 240 -9.21 13.13 1.18
N ASP A 241 -7.98 12.61 1.22
CA ASP A 241 -6.78 13.39 1.50
C ASP A 241 -6.22 14.00 0.20
N ARG A 242 -6.00 15.32 0.20
CA ARG A 242 -5.55 16.04 -0.99
C ARG A 242 -4.05 15.92 -1.23
N LEU A 243 -3.27 15.82 -0.14
CA LEU A 243 -1.81 15.74 -0.21
C LEU A 243 -1.34 14.32 -0.54
N GLU A 244 -0.37 14.23 -1.46
CA GLU A 244 0.27 12.97 -1.85
C GLU A 244 0.91 12.28 -0.64
N VAL A 245 1.63 13.01 0.21
CA VAL A 245 2.30 12.47 1.41
C VAL A 245 1.35 11.73 2.35
N ILE A 246 0.09 12.18 2.46
CA ILE A 246 -0.92 11.51 3.28
C ILE A 246 -1.46 10.26 2.58
N GLN A 247 -1.66 10.32 1.27
CA GLN A 247 -2.10 9.15 0.49
C GLN A 247 -1.03 8.05 0.52
N ASP A 248 0.25 8.40 0.40
CA ASP A 248 1.35 7.44 0.52
C ASP A 248 1.45 6.81 1.90
N ALA A 249 1.19 7.60 2.96
CA ALA A 249 1.10 7.06 4.32
C ALA A 249 0.00 5.98 4.42
N TRP A 250 -1.19 6.25 3.87
CA TRP A 250 -2.29 5.29 3.82
C TRP A 250 -1.95 4.06 2.99
N ASN A 251 -1.34 4.22 1.83
CA ASN A 251 -0.92 3.13 0.97
C ASN A 251 0.04 2.17 1.70
N LYS A 252 1.11 2.71 2.28
CA LYS A 252 2.11 1.92 3.00
C LYS A 252 1.53 1.24 4.24
N LEU A 253 0.72 1.96 5.02
CA LEU A 253 0.06 1.37 6.19
C LEU A 253 -0.95 0.29 5.78
N ALA A 254 -1.73 0.49 4.72
CA ALA A 254 -2.68 -0.49 4.22
C ALA A 254 -1.97 -1.77 3.74
N MET A 255 -0.87 -1.64 2.98
CA MET A 255 -0.03 -2.78 2.61
C MET A 255 0.52 -3.50 3.85
N SER A 256 1.01 -2.76 4.84
CA SER A 256 1.52 -3.31 6.10
C SER A 256 0.45 -4.10 6.85
N VAL A 257 -0.79 -3.61 6.90
CA VAL A 257 -1.90 -4.32 7.54
C VAL A 257 -2.21 -5.65 6.82
N ILE A 258 -2.14 -5.66 5.48
CA ILE A 258 -2.32 -6.89 4.70
C ILE A 258 -1.17 -7.86 4.96
N CYS A 259 0.09 -7.40 4.89
CA CYS A 259 1.27 -8.22 5.19
C CYS A 259 1.20 -8.82 6.61
N PHE A 260 0.81 -8.02 7.60
CA PHE A 260 0.65 -8.48 8.97
C PHE A 260 -0.40 -9.61 9.09
N ARG A 261 -1.57 -9.44 8.43
CA ARG A 261 -2.62 -10.48 8.45
C ARG A 261 -2.19 -11.76 7.77
N LEU A 262 -1.48 -11.67 6.65
CA LEU A 262 -0.92 -12.83 5.96
C LEU A 262 0.16 -13.51 6.81
N TRP A 263 0.93 -12.73 7.56
CA TRP A 263 1.94 -13.28 8.46
C TRP A 263 1.32 -14.03 9.63
N CYS A 264 0.31 -13.43 10.31
CA CYS A 264 -0.43 -14.04 11.43
C CYS A 264 -1.49 -15.06 10.99
N GLU A 265 -1.66 -15.32 9.68
CA GLU A 265 -2.75 -16.17 9.14
C GLU A 265 -4.14 -15.73 9.57
N CYS A 266 -4.28 -14.43 9.86
CA CYS A 266 -5.56 -13.83 10.21
C CYS A 266 -6.40 -13.56 8.96
N PRO A 267 -7.75 -13.59 9.04
CA PRO A 267 -8.61 -13.22 7.92
C PRO A 267 -8.30 -11.81 7.40
N VAL A 268 -8.06 -11.73 6.10
CA VAL A 268 -7.71 -10.47 5.40
C VAL A 268 -8.97 -9.73 4.93
#